data_40bb5191c4bb9fd3ec8abfe0206153f5
#
_entry.id   40bb5191c4bb9fd3ec8abfe0206153f5
#
_cell.length_a   1.000
_cell.length_b   1.000
_cell.length_c   1.000
_cell.angle_alpha   90.00
_cell.angle_beta   90.00
_cell.angle_gamma   90.00
#
_symmetry.space_group_name_H-M   'P 1'
#
loop_
_entity.id
_entity.type
_entity.pdbx_description
1 polymer ?
#
loop_
_entity_poly.entity_id
_entity_poly.type
_entity_poly.pdbx_seq_one_letter_code
_entity_poly.pdbx_strand_id
1 'polypeptide(L)'
;EISLGLVGSEMCIRDRFGYILSPRIIDSIQVWARKLDNRVRSMPALDILFGIAGLILGLLVAYLVSLLLTSLRVPVLSTVLSVVLYVVCGCFGCKFGITRRSEIMSGAAANDAGAPPKVLDTSVIIDGRVLDIAMTGFIEGRIVVPEFVLRELRHIADSSDATKRNRGRRGLDILKLLQKEFGARVCIDSTDFSEVDEVDLKLLRLAEQLGGVLVTNDYNLNKVAAVQNTPVLNINELANAVKPVLLPGEELQLTILREGKEQGQGVGFLEDGTMVIVDGGRRFIGQTVDLQVTSSLQTAAGRMIFARIR
;
A
#
# COMPACT_ATOMS: atom_id res chain seq x y z
N GLU A 1 -66.62 -4.67 -49.37
CA GLU A 1 -65.36 -5.03 -50.11
C GLU A 1 -64.13 -4.13 -49.85
N ILE A 2 -64.27 -3.04 -49.08
CA ILE A 2 -63.13 -2.11 -48.85
C ILE A 2 -62.36 -2.41 -47.55
N SER A 3 -62.86 -3.24 -46.67
CA SER A 3 -62.19 -3.52 -45.37
C SER A 3 -61.12 -4.63 -45.40
N LEU A 4 -61.14 -5.49 -46.44
CA LEU A 4 -60.16 -6.57 -46.56
C LEU A 4 -58.78 -6.16 -47.13
N GLY A 5 -58.72 -5.01 -47.84
CA GLY A 5 -57.47 -4.51 -48.43
C GLY A 5 -56.51 -3.83 -47.46
N LEU A 6 -57.02 -3.26 -46.38
CA LEU A 6 -56.23 -2.55 -45.40
C LEU A 6 -55.51 -3.47 -44.38
N VAL A 7 -56.12 -4.61 -44.05
CA VAL A 7 -55.53 -5.59 -43.11
C VAL A 7 -54.35 -6.34 -43.78
N GLY A 8 -54.41 -6.57 -45.08
CA GLY A 8 -53.30 -7.20 -45.81
C GLY A 8 -52.06 -6.34 -45.98
N SER A 9 -52.23 -5.00 -46.11
CA SER A 9 -51.10 -4.08 -46.26
C SER A 9 -50.36 -3.80 -44.93
N GLU A 10 -51.09 -3.75 -43.83
CA GLU A 10 -50.43 -3.60 -42.50
C GLU A 10 -49.65 -4.84 -42.08
N MET A 11 -50.12 -6.02 -42.40
CA MET A 11 -49.38 -7.26 -42.13
C MET A 11 -48.11 -7.36 -42.97
N CYS A 12 -48.13 -6.98 -44.23
CA CYS A 12 -46.94 -6.96 -45.10
C CYS A 12 -45.89 -5.90 -44.66
N ILE A 13 -46.34 -4.78 -44.16
CA ILE A 13 -45.38 -3.73 -43.64
C ILE A 13 -44.72 -4.20 -42.36
N ARG A 14 -45.46 -4.78 -41.43
CA ARG A 14 -44.91 -5.31 -40.16
C ARG A 14 -43.90 -6.46 -40.38
N ASP A 15 -44.19 -7.37 -41.28
CA ASP A 15 -43.31 -8.49 -41.62
C ASP A 15 -42.07 -8.02 -42.40
N ARG A 16 -42.18 -7.04 -43.28
CA ARG A 16 -41.03 -6.43 -43.96
C ARG A 16 -40.13 -5.65 -43.01
N PHE A 17 -40.67 -4.89 -42.07
CA PHE A 17 -39.88 -4.20 -41.04
C PHE A 17 -39.17 -5.19 -40.10
N GLY A 18 -39.85 -6.27 -39.70
CA GLY A 18 -39.26 -7.35 -38.90
C GLY A 18 -38.10 -8.05 -39.62
N TYR A 19 -38.23 -8.32 -40.90
CA TYR A 19 -37.20 -9.00 -41.72
C TYR A 19 -35.97 -8.13 -42.01
N ILE A 20 -36.14 -6.79 -42.13
CA ILE A 20 -35.01 -5.84 -42.35
C ILE A 20 -34.28 -5.47 -41.05
N LEU A 21 -35.00 -5.41 -39.93
CA LEU A 21 -34.36 -5.10 -38.61
C LEU A 21 -33.72 -6.32 -37.97
N SER A 22 -34.22 -7.52 -38.20
CA SER A 22 -33.75 -8.75 -37.57
C SER A 22 -32.25 -9.03 -37.79
N PRO A 23 -31.68 -9.02 -39.02
CA PRO A 23 -30.26 -9.32 -39.19
C PRO A 23 -29.34 -8.26 -38.55
N ARG A 24 -29.71 -6.98 -38.62
CA ARG A 24 -28.89 -5.89 -37.98
C ARG A 24 -28.88 -5.99 -36.46
N ILE A 25 -29.99 -6.35 -35.86
CA ILE A 25 -30.11 -6.55 -34.40
C ILE A 25 -29.31 -7.80 -34.00
N ILE A 26 -29.43 -8.90 -34.76
CA ILE A 26 -28.70 -10.15 -34.53
C ILE A 26 -27.18 -9.92 -34.64
N ASP A 27 -26.72 -9.24 -35.68
CA ASP A 27 -25.30 -8.92 -35.86
C ASP A 27 -24.76 -8.01 -34.73
N SER A 28 -25.54 -7.02 -34.33
CA SER A 28 -25.18 -6.16 -33.20
C SER A 28 -25.10 -6.95 -31.90
N ILE A 29 -26.02 -7.85 -31.63
CA ILE A 29 -26.01 -8.74 -30.45
C ILE A 29 -24.82 -9.70 -30.50
N GLN A 30 -24.50 -10.27 -31.67
CA GLN A 30 -23.35 -11.18 -31.80
C GLN A 30 -22.02 -10.46 -31.59
N VAL A 31 -21.86 -9.24 -32.14
CA VAL A 31 -20.66 -8.39 -31.90
C VAL A 31 -20.52 -8.05 -30.43
N TRP A 32 -21.62 -7.72 -29.79
CA TRP A 32 -21.67 -7.40 -28.36
C TRP A 32 -21.35 -8.65 -27.50
N ALA A 33 -21.92 -9.80 -27.83
CA ALA A 33 -21.64 -11.06 -27.15
C ALA A 33 -20.17 -11.48 -27.26
N ARG A 34 -19.54 -11.33 -28.43
CA ARG A 34 -18.10 -11.61 -28.61
C ARG A 34 -17.21 -10.67 -27.82
N LYS A 35 -17.57 -9.39 -27.73
CA LYS A 35 -16.85 -8.41 -26.88
C LYS A 35 -16.98 -8.75 -25.39
N LEU A 36 -18.14 -9.23 -24.97
CA LEU A 36 -18.39 -9.68 -23.60
C LEU A 36 -17.57 -10.96 -23.29
N ASP A 37 -17.61 -11.96 -24.17
CA ASP A 37 -16.88 -13.23 -23.99
C ASP A 37 -15.37 -13.00 -23.85
N ASN A 38 -14.80 -12.17 -24.71
CA ASN A 38 -13.38 -11.80 -24.61
C ASN A 38 -13.04 -11.06 -23.32
N ARG A 39 -13.93 -10.22 -22.82
CA ARG A 39 -13.74 -9.47 -21.58
C ARG A 39 -13.88 -10.38 -20.34
N VAL A 40 -14.84 -11.30 -20.36
CA VAL A 40 -15.07 -12.27 -19.27
C VAL A 40 -13.91 -13.26 -19.16
N ARG A 41 -13.38 -13.76 -20.30
CA ARG A 41 -12.22 -14.68 -20.31
C ARG A 41 -10.93 -14.07 -19.77
N SER A 42 -10.79 -12.76 -19.83
CA SER A 42 -9.61 -12.05 -19.30
C SER A 42 -9.74 -11.68 -17.81
N MET A 43 -10.91 -11.90 -17.19
CA MET A 43 -11.15 -11.57 -15.78
C MET A 43 -10.78 -12.73 -14.85
N PRO A 44 -10.17 -12.47 -13.69
CA PRO A 44 -9.97 -13.49 -12.67
C PRO A 44 -11.31 -14.07 -12.21
N ALA A 45 -11.33 -15.38 -11.91
CA ALA A 45 -12.57 -16.10 -11.52
C ALA A 45 -13.31 -15.46 -10.33
N LEU A 46 -12.57 -14.84 -9.41
CA LEU A 46 -13.13 -14.13 -8.26
C LEU A 46 -13.91 -12.87 -8.67
N ASP A 47 -13.49 -12.14 -9.71
CA ASP A 47 -14.22 -10.96 -10.19
C ASP A 47 -15.59 -11.34 -10.77
N ILE A 48 -15.64 -12.49 -11.42
CA ILE A 48 -16.88 -13.06 -11.95
C ILE A 48 -17.82 -13.42 -10.80
N LEU A 49 -17.31 -14.06 -9.74
CA LEU A 49 -18.12 -14.45 -8.58
C LEU A 49 -18.71 -13.21 -7.87
N PHE A 50 -17.91 -12.17 -7.62
CA PHE A 50 -18.37 -10.92 -7.01
C PHE A 50 -19.32 -10.14 -7.94
N GLY A 51 -19.09 -10.19 -9.24
CA GLY A 51 -20.01 -9.61 -10.25
C GLY A 51 -21.37 -10.28 -10.22
N ILE A 52 -21.42 -11.62 -10.15
CA ILE A 52 -22.69 -12.39 -10.04
C ILE A 52 -23.39 -12.08 -8.71
N ALA A 53 -22.68 -12.06 -7.59
CA ALA A 53 -23.26 -11.72 -6.30
C ALA A 53 -23.85 -10.31 -6.29
N GLY A 54 -23.14 -9.34 -6.86
CA GLY A 54 -23.63 -7.97 -7.03
C GLY A 54 -24.85 -7.87 -7.95
N LEU A 55 -24.88 -8.64 -9.06
CA LEU A 55 -26.03 -8.72 -9.95
C LEU A 55 -27.28 -9.26 -9.22
N ILE A 56 -27.13 -10.36 -8.45
CA ILE A 56 -28.23 -10.93 -7.68
C ILE A 56 -28.78 -9.92 -6.68
N LEU A 57 -27.90 -9.23 -5.95
CA LEU A 57 -28.29 -8.20 -4.98
C LEU A 57 -29.02 -7.03 -5.68
N GLY A 58 -28.50 -6.57 -6.81
CA GLY A 58 -29.11 -5.51 -7.61
C GLY A 58 -30.52 -5.88 -8.13
N LEU A 59 -30.71 -7.13 -8.61
CA LEU A 59 -32.00 -7.64 -9.04
C LEU A 59 -32.98 -7.79 -7.87
N LEU A 60 -32.50 -8.19 -6.71
CA LEU A 60 -33.32 -8.28 -5.49
C LEU A 60 -33.84 -6.89 -5.07
N VAL A 61 -32.98 -5.88 -5.09
CA VAL A 61 -33.39 -4.49 -4.82
C VAL A 61 -34.41 -4.03 -5.86
N ALA A 62 -34.17 -4.28 -7.15
CA ALA A 62 -35.11 -3.93 -8.21
C ALA A 62 -36.47 -4.61 -8.02
N TYR A 63 -36.50 -5.88 -7.58
CA TYR A 63 -37.72 -6.61 -7.27
C TYR A 63 -38.49 -5.94 -6.12
N LEU A 64 -37.83 -5.61 -5.02
CA LEU A 64 -38.48 -4.94 -3.88
C LEU A 64 -39.07 -3.58 -4.27
N VAL A 65 -38.34 -2.81 -5.08
CA VAL A 65 -38.85 -1.51 -5.59
C VAL A 65 -40.00 -1.70 -6.57
N SER A 66 -39.97 -2.76 -7.40
CA SER A 66 -41.05 -3.02 -8.36
C SER A 66 -42.38 -3.36 -7.67
N LEU A 67 -42.34 -3.99 -6.48
CA LEU A 67 -43.53 -4.25 -5.68
C LEU A 67 -44.24 -2.93 -5.26
N LEU A 68 -43.46 -1.88 -5.00
CA LEU A 68 -44.01 -0.55 -4.70
C LEU A 68 -44.62 0.11 -5.97
N LEU A 69 -43.99 -0.11 -7.14
CA LEU A 69 -44.48 0.44 -8.42
C LEU A 69 -45.76 -0.23 -8.90
N THR A 70 -46.03 -1.48 -8.56
CA THR A 70 -47.28 -2.16 -8.91
C THR A 70 -48.50 -1.56 -8.25
N SER A 71 -48.35 -0.77 -7.19
CA SER A 71 -49.48 -0.01 -6.56
C SER A 71 -49.92 1.20 -7.37
N LEU A 72 -49.14 1.62 -8.39
CA LEU A 72 -49.51 2.67 -9.33
C LEU A 72 -50.58 2.17 -10.32
N ARG A 73 -51.71 2.81 -10.39
CA ARG A 73 -52.91 2.41 -11.19
C ARG A 73 -52.74 2.48 -12.72
N VAL A 74 -51.54 2.66 -13.24
CA VAL A 74 -51.26 2.78 -14.69
C VAL A 74 -50.44 1.57 -15.13
N PRO A 75 -51.03 0.47 -15.64
CA PRO A 75 -50.36 -0.82 -15.83
C PRO A 75 -49.24 -0.78 -16.89
N VAL A 76 -49.43 -0.02 -17.98
CA VAL A 76 -48.40 0.05 -19.05
C VAL A 76 -47.16 0.82 -18.58
N LEU A 77 -47.32 1.92 -17.88
CA LEU A 77 -46.21 2.73 -17.38
C LEU A 77 -45.41 2.00 -16.28
N SER A 78 -46.10 1.30 -15.37
CA SER A 78 -45.48 0.53 -14.32
C SER A 78 -44.62 -0.61 -14.86
N THR A 79 -45.08 -1.28 -15.92
CA THR A 79 -44.34 -2.37 -16.57
C THR A 79 -43.04 -1.88 -17.24
N VAL A 80 -43.12 -0.79 -18.02
CA VAL A 80 -41.95 -0.21 -18.70
C VAL A 80 -40.96 0.30 -17.68
N LEU A 81 -41.39 0.98 -16.61
CA LEU A 81 -40.55 1.52 -15.57
C LEU A 81 -39.85 0.38 -14.78
N SER A 82 -40.57 -0.73 -14.52
CA SER A 82 -39.99 -1.88 -13.86
C SER A 82 -38.88 -2.54 -14.70
N VAL A 83 -39.07 -2.71 -16.02
CA VAL A 83 -38.04 -3.27 -16.90
C VAL A 83 -36.77 -2.40 -16.91
N VAL A 84 -36.93 -1.08 -17.02
CA VAL A 84 -35.80 -0.13 -16.96
C VAL A 84 -35.07 -0.25 -15.61
N LEU A 85 -35.81 -0.33 -14.50
CA LEU A 85 -35.26 -0.47 -13.16
C LEU A 85 -34.45 -1.75 -13.01
N TYR A 86 -34.94 -2.91 -13.52
CA TYR A 86 -34.20 -4.17 -13.48
C TYR A 86 -32.87 -4.09 -14.24
N VAL A 87 -32.86 -3.47 -15.43
CA VAL A 87 -31.65 -3.31 -16.23
C VAL A 87 -30.64 -2.40 -15.51
N VAL A 88 -31.09 -1.25 -14.99
CA VAL A 88 -30.22 -0.29 -14.31
C VAL A 88 -29.64 -0.89 -13.02
N CYS A 89 -30.47 -1.45 -12.16
CA CYS A 89 -30.02 -2.04 -10.89
C CYS A 89 -29.14 -3.28 -11.12
N GLY A 90 -29.42 -4.12 -12.12
CA GLY A 90 -28.59 -5.26 -12.47
C GLY A 90 -27.20 -4.84 -12.95
N CYS A 91 -27.12 -3.88 -13.88
CA CYS A 91 -25.85 -3.34 -14.36
C CYS A 91 -25.03 -2.64 -13.24
N PHE A 92 -25.72 -1.84 -12.43
CA PHE A 92 -25.06 -1.13 -11.31
C PHE A 92 -24.58 -2.10 -10.23
N GLY A 93 -25.40 -3.10 -9.87
CA GLY A 93 -25.05 -4.12 -8.90
C GLY A 93 -23.84 -4.97 -9.35
N CYS A 94 -23.81 -5.39 -10.59
CA CYS A 94 -22.69 -6.11 -11.16
C CYS A 94 -21.39 -5.26 -11.13
N LYS A 95 -21.43 -4.01 -11.58
CA LYS A 95 -20.29 -3.09 -11.55
C LYS A 95 -19.82 -2.82 -10.14
N PHE A 96 -20.74 -2.61 -9.21
CA PHE A 96 -20.43 -2.38 -7.80
C PHE A 96 -19.73 -3.58 -7.15
N GLY A 97 -20.23 -4.80 -7.41
CA GLY A 97 -19.62 -6.04 -6.91
C GLY A 97 -18.16 -6.20 -7.37
N ILE A 98 -17.88 -5.94 -8.64
CA ILE A 98 -16.52 -6.03 -9.20
C ILE A 98 -15.62 -4.95 -8.61
N THR A 99 -16.10 -3.70 -8.52
CA THR A 99 -15.29 -2.56 -8.06
C THR A 99 -14.95 -2.65 -6.57
N ARG A 100 -15.88 -3.14 -5.75
CA ARG A 100 -15.70 -3.24 -4.29
C ARG A 100 -15.05 -4.56 -3.82
N ARG A 101 -14.71 -5.45 -4.76
CA ARG A 101 -14.04 -6.71 -4.43
C ARG A 101 -12.80 -6.53 -3.56
N SER A 102 -11.93 -5.57 -3.93
CA SER A 102 -10.69 -5.32 -3.19
C SER A 102 -10.94 -4.91 -1.74
N GLU A 103 -11.99 -4.12 -1.49
CA GLU A 103 -12.38 -3.70 -0.14
C GLU A 103 -13.00 -4.85 0.66
N ILE A 104 -13.85 -5.67 0.04
CA ILE A 104 -14.51 -6.81 0.70
C ILE A 104 -13.50 -7.92 1.01
N MET A 105 -12.56 -8.20 0.11
CA MET A 105 -11.50 -9.20 0.37
C MET A 105 -10.43 -8.68 1.34
N SER A 106 -10.13 -7.39 1.32
CA SER A 106 -9.27 -6.79 2.35
C SER A 106 -9.90 -6.83 3.73
N GLY A 107 -11.24 -6.78 3.83
CA GLY A 107 -11.98 -6.99 5.08
C GLY A 107 -11.94 -8.43 5.60
N ALA A 108 -11.79 -9.44 4.72
CA ALA A 108 -11.67 -10.84 5.13
C ALA A 108 -10.23 -11.25 5.53
N ALA A 109 -9.21 -10.50 5.07
CA ALA A 109 -7.82 -10.62 5.53
C ALA A 109 -7.55 -9.76 6.79
N ALA A 110 -8.59 -9.17 7.38
CA ALA A 110 -8.52 -8.14 8.41
C ALA A 110 -8.45 -8.71 9.83
N ASN A 111 -7.37 -9.42 10.15
CA ASN A 111 -6.83 -9.32 11.51
C ASN A 111 -6.07 -7.98 11.72
N ASP A 112 -5.93 -7.15 10.66
CA ASP A 112 -5.22 -5.86 10.62
C ASP A 112 -6.16 -4.64 10.39
N ALA A 113 -7.47 -4.79 10.51
CA ALA A 113 -8.48 -3.79 10.15
C ALA A 113 -8.49 -2.50 11.00
N GLY A 114 -7.60 -2.40 12.00
CA GLY A 114 -7.47 -1.20 12.84
C GLY A 114 -6.17 -0.41 12.68
N ALA A 115 -5.14 -0.99 12.08
CA ALA A 115 -3.84 -0.32 11.96
C ALA A 115 -3.77 0.56 10.70
N PRO A 116 -3.30 1.82 10.80
CA PRO A 116 -3.15 2.70 9.65
C PRO A 116 -2.15 2.13 8.64
N PRO A 117 -2.38 2.31 7.32
CA PRO A 117 -1.48 1.83 6.28
C PRO A 117 -0.10 2.50 6.40
N LYS A 118 0.95 1.74 6.06
CA LYS A 118 2.34 2.20 6.10
C LYS A 118 2.82 2.52 4.69
N VAL A 119 3.03 3.78 4.40
CA VAL A 119 3.53 4.26 3.10
C VAL A 119 5.06 4.22 3.13
N LEU A 120 5.67 3.39 2.29
CA LEU A 120 7.12 3.23 2.25
C LEU A 120 7.79 4.27 1.35
N ASP A 121 8.83 4.88 1.88
CA ASP A 121 9.76 5.72 1.14
C ASP A 121 10.86 4.88 0.47
N THR A 122 11.45 5.42 -0.60
CA THR A 122 12.57 4.83 -1.35
C THR A 122 13.76 4.51 -0.45
N SER A 123 14.10 5.41 0.47
CA SER A 123 15.23 5.26 1.39
C SER A 123 15.11 4.01 2.28
N VAL A 124 13.91 3.71 2.77
CA VAL A 124 13.60 2.57 3.63
C VAL A 124 13.66 1.25 2.86
N ILE A 125 13.19 1.25 1.62
CA ILE A 125 13.22 0.06 0.77
C ILE A 125 14.67 -0.29 0.41
N ILE A 126 15.49 0.70 0.06
CA ILE A 126 16.93 0.51 -0.24
C ILE A 126 17.70 0.02 0.99
N ASP A 127 17.40 0.55 2.17
CA ASP A 127 18.01 0.14 3.45
C ASP A 127 17.76 -1.35 3.71
N GLY A 128 16.52 -1.80 3.53
CA GLY A 128 16.10 -3.20 3.60
C GLY A 128 15.71 -3.68 5.00
N ARG A 129 16.08 -2.99 6.08
CA ARG A 129 15.69 -3.36 7.46
C ARG A 129 14.18 -3.42 7.67
N VAL A 130 13.41 -2.72 6.82
CA VAL A 130 11.94 -2.75 6.87
C VAL A 130 11.38 -4.16 6.73
N LEU A 131 12.03 -5.03 5.94
CA LEU A 131 11.64 -6.43 5.79
C LEU A 131 11.75 -7.17 7.13
N ASP A 132 12.93 -7.09 7.77
CA ASP A 132 13.19 -7.77 9.04
C ASP A 132 12.26 -7.26 10.15
N ILE A 133 12.08 -5.93 10.25
CA ILE A 133 11.18 -5.31 11.22
C ILE A 133 9.73 -5.75 10.98
N ALA A 134 9.28 -5.83 9.72
CA ALA A 134 7.94 -6.31 9.40
C ALA A 134 7.76 -7.78 9.78
N MET A 135 8.79 -8.62 9.61
CA MET A 135 8.77 -10.03 9.99
C MET A 135 8.65 -10.24 11.52
N THR A 136 9.15 -9.29 12.33
CA THR A 136 8.95 -9.34 13.79
C THR A 136 7.54 -8.95 14.24
N GLY A 137 6.71 -8.42 13.34
CA GLY A 137 5.36 -7.96 13.65
C GLY A 137 5.25 -6.50 14.14
N PHE A 138 6.36 -5.75 14.25
CA PHE A 138 6.33 -4.35 14.66
C PHE A 138 5.63 -3.42 13.64
N ILE A 139 5.65 -3.80 12.36
CA ILE A 139 4.94 -3.06 11.30
C ILE A 139 3.59 -3.75 11.08
N GLU A 140 2.55 -3.17 11.66
CA GLU A 140 1.17 -3.62 11.52
C GLU A 140 0.48 -2.94 10.33
N GLY A 141 -0.63 -3.54 9.85
CA GLY A 141 -1.46 -3.00 8.79
C GLY A 141 -0.90 -3.25 7.39
N ARG A 142 -1.50 -2.58 6.41
CA ARG A 142 -1.09 -2.69 5.01
C ARG A 142 0.20 -1.91 4.75
N ILE A 143 1.08 -2.48 3.95
CA ILE A 143 2.29 -1.84 3.45
C ILE A 143 1.98 -1.30 2.05
N VAL A 144 2.03 0.00 1.89
CA VAL A 144 1.73 0.69 0.63
C VAL A 144 3.01 1.15 -0.02
N VAL A 145 3.25 0.72 -1.25
CA VAL A 145 4.38 1.15 -2.07
C VAL A 145 3.84 1.99 -3.23
N PRO A 146 4.07 3.30 -3.23
CA PRO A 146 3.59 4.16 -4.31
C PRO A 146 4.28 3.84 -5.64
N GLU A 147 3.57 3.96 -6.76
CA GLU A 147 4.14 3.70 -8.08
C GLU A 147 5.28 4.67 -8.43
N PHE A 148 5.20 5.93 -7.95
CA PHE A 148 6.27 6.91 -8.16
C PHE A 148 7.56 6.53 -7.40
N VAL A 149 7.47 5.87 -6.24
CA VAL A 149 8.62 5.28 -5.52
C VAL A 149 9.23 4.11 -6.32
N LEU A 150 8.39 3.28 -6.94
CA LEU A 150 8.88 2.21 -7.83
C LEU A 150 9.60 2.77 -9.06
N ARG A 151 9.10 3.86 -9.62
CA ARG A 151 9.77 4.56 -10.75
C ARG A 151 11.13 5.09 -10.32
N GLU A 152 11.21 5.69 -9.14
CA GLU A 152 12.47 6.18 -8.59
C GLU A 152 13.47 5.04 -8.34
N LEU A 153 13.05 3.94 -7.73
CA LEU A 153 13.90 2.76 -7.53
C LEU A 153 14.45 2.20 -8.85
N ARG A 154 13.61 2.14 -9.90
CA ARG A 154 14.05 1.72 -11.24
C ARG A 154 15.08 2.70 -11.81
N HIS A 155 14.82 4.00 -11.71
CA HIS A 155 15.77 5.02 -12.17
C HIS A 155 17.12 4.90 -11.47
N ILE A 156 17.14 4.65 -10.15
CA ILE A 156 18.36 4.40 -9.37
C ILE A 156 19.04 3.10 -9.83
N ALA A 157 18.27 2.03 -10.10
CA ALA A 157 18.79 0.75 -10.57
C ALA A 157 19.39 0.79 -11.98
N ASP A 158 18.97 1.76 -12.80
CA ASP A 158 19.45 1.99 -14.16
C ASP A 158 20.56 3.05 -14.23
N SER A 159 20.98 3.60 -13.08
CA SER A 159 22.03 4.61 -12.99
C SER A 159 23.36 4.11 -13.59
N SER A 160 24.10 5.02 -14.21
CA SER A 160 25.48 4.78 -14.69
C SER A 160 26.47 4.55 -13.54
N ASP A 161 26.21 5.16 -12.37
CA ASP A 161 26.99 4.97 -11.15
C ASP A 161 26.75 3.57 -10.58
N ALA A 162 27.83 2.80 -10.43
CA ALA A 162 27.78 1.43 -9.93
C ALA A 162 27.20 1.34 -8.51
N THR A 163 27.51 2.31 -7.62
CA THR A 163 27.05 2.33 -6.24
C THR A 163 25.54 2.60 -6.19
N LYS A 164 25.08 3.60 -6.93
CA LYS A 164 23.64 3.91 -7.04
C LYS A 164 22.88 2.73 -7.65
N ARG A 165 23.40 2.17 -8.75
CA ARG A 165 22.78 1.02 -9.42
C ARG A 165 22.63 -0.18 -8.47
N ASN A 166 23.63 -0.51 -7.68
CA ASN A 166 23.58 -1.62 -6.72
C ASN A 166 22.54 -1.35 -5.62
N ARG A 167 22.45 -0.11 -5.14
CA ARG A 167 21.43 0.31 -4.16
C ARG A 167 20.01 0.16 -4.72
N GLY A 168 19.77 0.63 -5.95
CA GLY A 168 18.47 0.49 -6.61
C GLY A 168 18.06 -0.97 -6.80
N ARG A 169 18.99 -1.82 -7.29
CA ARG A 169 18.75 -3.27 -7.44
C ARG A 169 18.42 -3.94 -6.12
N ARG A 170 19.18 -3.65 -5.06
CA ARG A 170 18.89 -4.14 -3.71
C ARG A 170 17.48 -3.73 -3.27
N GLY A 171 17.06 -2.49 -3.51
CA GLY A 171 15.69 -2.05 -3.17
C GLY A 171 14.61 -2.85 -3.90
N LEU A 172 14.79 -3.13 -5.19
CA LEU A 172 13.87 -3.97 -5.96
C LEU A 172 13.82 -5.42 -5.46
N ASP A 173 14.96 -5.99 -5.03
CA ASP A 173 15.01 -7.33 -4.44
C ASP A 173 14.29 -7.38 -3.09
N ILE A 174 14.49 -6.38 -2.23
CA ILE A 174 13.76 -6.25 -0.95
C ILE A 174 12.25 -6.14 -1.19
N LEU A 175 11.82 -5.36 -2.16
CA LEU A 175 10.40 -5.24 -2.48
C LEU A 175 9.80 -6.57 -2.94
N LYS A 176 10.52 -7.33 -3.77
CA LYS A 176 10.12 -8.67 -4.19
C LYS A 176 9.97 -9.63 -3.00
N LEU A 177 10.88 -9.55 -2.03
CA LEU A 177 10.82 -10.34 -0.80
C LEU A 177 9.62 -9.91 0.07
N LEU A 178 9.38 -8.60 0.26
CA LEU A 178 8.22 -8.09 0.95
C LEU A 178 6.91 -8.62 0.33
N GLN A 179 6.78 -8.57 -1.00
CA GLN A 179 5.61 -9.10 -1.69
C GLN A 179 5.45 -10.61 -1.51
N LYS A 180 6.55 -11.36 -1.52
CA LYS A 180 6.53 -12.81 -1.32
C LYS A 180 6.11 -13.20 0.10
N GLU A 181 6.65 -12.54 1.12
CA GLU A 181 6.40 -12.89 2.53
C GLU A 181 5.04 -12.38 3.03
N PHE A 182 4.63 -11.19 2.61
CA PHE A 182 3.43 -10.54 3.13
C PHE A 182 2.23 -10.56 2.15
N GLY A 183 2.44 -10.99 0.89
CA GLY A 183 1.36 -11.20 -0.08
C GLY A 183 0.40 -10.01 -0.21
N ALA A 184 -0.85 -10.21 0.13
CA ALA A 184 -1.91 -9.21 0.01
C ALA A 184 -1.75 -7.99 0.93
N ARG A 185 -0.90 -8.06 1.97
CA ARG A 185 -0.59 -6.90 2.84
C ARG A 185 0.27 -5.85 2.13
N VAL A 186 1.03 -6.25 1.12
CA VAL A 186 1.86 -5.33 0.32
C VAL A 186 1.09 -4.96 -0.94
N CYS A 187 0.71 -3.70 -1.06
CA CYS A 187 -0.02 -3.20 -2.22
C CYS A 187 0.77 -2.08 -2.92
N ILE A 188 0.71 -2.08 -4.25
CA ILE A 188 1.22 -0.98 -5.06
C ILE A 188 0.07 -0.01 -5.26
N ASP A 189 0.29 1.26 -4.92
CA ASP A 189 -0.69 2.32 -5.10
C ASP A 189 -0.32 3.15 -6.32
N SER A 190 -1.26 3.27 -7.27
CA SER A 190 -1.08 3.99 -8.52
C SER A 190 -1.47 5.47 -8.45
N THR A 191 -1.86 5.96 -7.27
CA THR A 191 -2.17 7.38 -7.07
C THR A 191 -0.92 8.22 -7.34
N ASP A 192 -1.05 9.21 -8.21
CA ASP A 192 0.02 10.17 -8.49
C ASP A 192 -0.55 11.60 -8.40
N PHE A 193 0.30 12.53 -8.02
CA PHE A 193 -0.04 13.94 -7.85
C PHE A 193 0.71 14.75 -8.91
N SER A 194 0.08 14.93 -10.08
CA SER A 194 0.69 15.64 -11.22
C SER A 194 1.02 17.10 -10.93
N GLU A 195 0.42 17.69 -9.89
CA GLU A 195 0.65 19.06 -9.46
C GLU A 195 1.91 19.23 -8.59
N VAL A 196 2.54 18.12 -8.21
CA VAL A 196 3.70 18.10 -7.31
C VAL A 196 4.82 17.31 -7.99
N ASP A 197 5.97 17.93 -8.18
CA ASP A 197 7.13 17.27 -8.80
C ASP A 197 7.96 16.47 -7.80
N GLU A 198 8.06 16.94 -6.56
CA GLU A 198 8.90 16.34 -5.52
C GLU A 198 8.27 15.06 -4.95
N VAL A 199 9.03 13.96 -4.98
CA VAL A 199 8.61 12.65 -4.45
C VAL A 199 8.26 12.72 -2.97
N ASP A 200 9.02 13.46 -2.19
CA ASP A 200 8.82 13.66 -0.76
C ASP A 200 7.45 14.26 -0.43
N LEU A 201 7.05 15.30 -1.16
CA LEU A 201 5.75 15.93 -0.99
C LEU A 201 4.60 15.03 -1.46
N LYS A 202 4.82 14.21 -2.52
CA LYS A 202 3.86 13.19 -2.96
C LYS A 202 3.64 12.13 -1.88
N LEU A 203 4.72 11.69 -1.21
CA LEU A 203 4.65 10.74 -0.10
C LEU A 203 3.79 11.26 1.07
N LEU A 204 4.00 12.52 1.47
CA LEU A 204 3.23 13.15 2.53
C LEU A 204 1.75 13.25 2.18
N ARG A 205 1.41 13.72 0.98
CA ARG A 205 0.04 13.80 0.50
C ARG A 205 -0.65 12.44 0.44
N LEU A 206 0.06 11.41 -0.03
CA LEU A 206 -0.48 10.07 -0.10
C LEU A 206 -0.73 9.49 1.30
N ALA A 207 0.20 9.69 2.24
CA ALA A 207 0.02 9.27 3.63
C ALA A 207 -1.20 9.96 4.26
N GLU A 208 -1.37 11.26 4.06
CA GLU A 208 -2.53 12.01 4.54
C GLU A 208 -3.84 11.51 3.90
N GLN A 209 -3.88 11.33 2.58
CA GLN A 209 -5.06 10.85 1.85
C GLN A 209 -5.50 9.45 2.31
N LEU A 210 -4.55 8.57 2.63
CA LEU A 210 -4.83 7.21 3.10
C LEU A 210 -5.09 7.14 4.61
N GLY A 211 -4.96 8.26 5.35
CA GLY A 211 -4.93 8.23 6.82
C GLY A 211 -3.83 7.31 7.35
N GLY A 212 -2.72 7.24 6.63
CA GLY A 212 -1.62 6.31 6.87
C GLY A 212 -0.46 6.94 7.62
N VAL A 213 0.58 6.14 7.81
CA VAL A 213 1.85 6.51 8.45
C VAL A 213 2.96 6.41 7.42
N LEU A 214 3.76 7.45 7.27
CA LEU A 214 4.94 7.44 6.41
C LEU A 214 6.07 6.67 7.09
N VAL A 215 6.75 5.79 6.36
CA VAL A 215 7.95 5.07 6.84
C VAL A 215 9.15 5.58 6.06
N THR A 216 10.06 6.28 6.72
CA THR A 216 11.24 6.87 6.07
C THR A 216 12.49 6.81 6.94
N ASN A 217 13.67 6.88 6.31
CA ASN A 217 14.96 7.07 6.96
C ASN A 217 15.50 8.50 6.75
N ASP A 218 14.82 9.30 5.92
CA ASP A 218 15.26 10.66 5.65
C ASP A 218 14.91 11.61 6.80
N TYR A 219 15.94 12.27 7.32
CA TYR A 219 15.80 13.23 8.40
C TYR A 219 15.03 14.50 8.00
N ASN A 220 15.23 14.96 6.77
CA ASN A 220 14.57 16.17 6.27
C ASN A 220 13.08 15.91 6.06
N LEU A 221 12.75 14.79 5.42
CA LEU A 221 11.37 14.35 5.21
C LEU A 221 10.64 14.15 6.56
N ASN A 222 11.31 13.58 7.56
CA ASN A 222 10.77 13.45 8.93
C ASN A 222 10.42 14.83 9.55
N LYS A 223 11.28 15.84 9.38
CA LYS A 223 10.99 17.21 9.85
C LYS A 223 9.81 17.85 9.13
N VAL A 224 9.74 17.73 7.81
CA VAL A 224 8.64 18.29 7.02
C VAL A 224 7.32 17.62 7.41
N ALA A 225 7.31 16.29 7.57
CA ALA A 225 6.15 15.54 8.04
C ALA A 225 5.66 15.99 9.42
N ALA A 226 6.58 16.25 10.34
CA ALA A 226 6.24 16.76 11.68
C ALA A 226 5.54 18.13 11.63
N VAL A 227 5.97 19.03 10.73
CA VAL A 227 5.30 20.34 10.52
C VAL A 227 3.89 20.16 9.95
N GLN A 228 3.67 19.16 9.10
CA GLN A 228 2.37 18.86 8.50
C GLN A 228 1.49 17.96 9.36
N ASN A 229 1.94 17.60 10.59
CA ASN A 229 1.27 16.64 11.47
C ASN A 229 1.01 15.26 10.83
N THR A 230 1.81 14.87 9.84
CA THR A 230 1.76 13.53 9.25
C THR A 230 2.54 12.57 10.14
N PRO A 231 1.94 11.46 10.62
CA PRO A 231 2.65 10.51 11.46
C PRO A 231 3.75 9.79 10.67
N VAL A 232 4.94 9.67 11.29
CA VAL A 232 6.12 9.06 10.68
C VAL A 232 6.68 7.95 11.56
N LEU A 233 7.15 6.88 10.94
CA LEU A 233 7.99 5.85 11.53
C LEU A 233 9.39 5.95 10.92
N ASN A 234 10.35 6.36 11.72
CA ASN A 234 11.75 6.42 11.30
C ASN A 234 12.51 5.19 11.81
N ILE A 235 13.02 4.37 10.87
CA ILE A 235 13.72 3.13 11.21
C ILE A 235 15.04 3.40 11.95
N ASN A 236 15.70 4.53 11.67
CA ASN A 236 16.93 4.89 12.39
C ASN A 236 16.63 5.29 13.84
N GLU A 237 15.52 5.99 14.08
CA GLU A 237 15.07 6.32 15.43
C GLU A 237 14.68 5.04 16.20
N LEU A 238 13.96 4.13 15.55
CA LEU A 238 13.65 2.82 16.14
C LEU A 238 14.94 2.06 16.49
N ALA A 239 15.89 1.96 15.56
CA ALA A 239 17.16 1.28 15.80
C ALA A 239 17.91 1.90 16.99
N ASN A 240 17.89 3.22 17.15
CA ASN A 240 18.51 3.89 18.30
C ASN A 240 17.74 3.66 19.60
N ALA A 241 16.43 3.57 19.56
CA ALA A 241 15.59 3.33 20.75
C ALA A 241 15.75 1.91 21.32
N VAL A 242 15.98 0.91 20.46
CA VAL A 242 16.14 -0.50 20.89
C VAL A 242 17.59 -0.87 21.24
N LYS A 243 18.56 0.05 21.10
CA LYS A 243 19.95 -0.21 21.54
C LYS A 243 19.97 -0.51 23.03
N PRO A 244 20.70 -1.54 23.47
CA PRO A 244 20.87 -1.87 24.88
C PRO A 244 21.34 -0.64 25.68
N VAL A 245 20.74 -0.43 26.82
CA VAL A 245 21.14 0.64 27.75
C VAL A 245 22.02 -0.01 28.81
N LEU A 246 23.32 0.26 28.74
CA LEU A 246 24.21 -0.11 29.84
C LEU A 246 23.93 0.80 31.04
N LEU A 247 23.66 0.17 32.19
CA LEU A 247 23.33 0.86 33.43
C LEU A 247 24.61 1.09 34.25
N PRO A 248 24.64 2.15 35.07
CA PRO A 248 25.74 2.35 36.02
C PRO A 248 25.92 1.12 36.92
N GLY A 249 27.16 0.65 37.04
CA GLY A 249 27.53 -0.56 37.78
C GLY A 249 27.67 -1.82 36.94
N GLU A 250 27.17 -1.86 35.69
CA GLU A 250 27.35 -2.99 34.81
C GLU A 250 28.80 -3.13 34.36
N GLU A 251 29.20 -4.37 34.15
CA GLU A 251 30.56 -4.76 33.73
C GLU A 251 30.56 -5.06 32.23
N LEU A 252 31.59 -4.62 31.54
CA LEU A 252 31.79 -4.92 30.13
C LEU A 252 33.26 -5.06 29.80
N GLN A 253 33.56 -5.86 28.78
CA GLN A 253 34.90 -5.94 28.21
C GLN A 253 34.99 -5.12 26.95
N LEU A 254 36.01 -4.28 26.82
CA LEU A 254 36.17 -3.40 25.68
C LEU A 254 37.65 -3.21 25.34
N THR A 255 37.93 -3.19 24.03
CA THR A 255 39.26 -2.83 23.53
C THR A 255 39.35 -1.29 23.43
N ILE A 256 40.36 -0.71 24.07
CA ILE A 256 40.62 0.73 23.99
C ILE A 256 41.39 1.00 22.70
N LEU A 257 40.81 1.81 21.82
CA LEU A 257 41.35 2.07 20.47
C LEU A 257 42.21 3.31 20.37
N ARG A 258 41.86 4.38 21.13
CA ARG A 258 42.55 5.66 21.06
C ARG A 258 42.47 6.43 22.36
N GLU A 259 43.24 7.51 22.45
CA GLU A 259 43.19 8.48 23.56
C GLU A 259 41.90 9.30 23.52
N GLY A 260 41.35 9.61 24.71
CA GLY A 260 40.18 10.46 24.88
C GLY A 260 40.54 11.96 24.80
N LYS A 261 39.52 12.83 24.94
CA LYS A 261 39.72 14.28 24.94
C LYS A 261 40.42 14.81 26.19
N GLU A 262 40.14 14.21 27.33
CA GLU A 262 40.77 14.60 28.61
C GLU A 262 42.01 13.76 28.89
N GLN A 263 42.90 14.32 29.68
CA GLN A 263 44.19 13.70 29.98
C GLN A 263 43.96 12.39 30.74
N GLY A 264 44.54 11.28 30.24
CA GLY A 264 44.42 9.98 30.87
C GLY A 264 43.25 9.12 30.40
N GLN A 265 42.32 9.68 29.65
CA GLN A 265 41.17 8.90 29.12
C GLN A 265 41.56 8.06 27.91
N GLY A 266 40.89 6.90 27.80
CA GLY A 266 40.85 6.06 26.62
C GLY A 266 39.47 6.02 25.99
N VAL A 267 39.36 5.73 24.69
CA VAL A 267 38.12 5.57 23.97
C VAL A 267 38.08 4.25 23.26
N GLY A 268 36.98 3.52 23.43
CA GLY A 268 36.60 2.36 22.66
C GLY A 268 35.18 2.47 22.13
N PHE A 269 34.74 1.49 21.33
CA PHE A 269 33.41 1.43 20.77
C PHE A 269 32.83 0.04 21.00
N LEU A 270 31.56 -0.01 21.41
CA LEU A 270 30.79 -1.23 21.44
C LEU A 270 30.49 -1.71 19.99
N GLU A 271 30.02 -2.94 19.83
CA GLU A 271 29.67 -3.52 18.53
C GLU A 271 28.61 -2.69 17.80
N ASP A 272 27.70 -2.03 18.53
CA ASP A 272 26.66 -1.15 18.00
C ASP A 272 27.16 0.25 17.65
N GLY A 273 28.48 0.52 17.78
CA GLY A 273 29.10 1.82 17.52
C GLY A 273 28.96 2.85 18.66
N THR A 274 28.42 2.45 19.82
CA THR A 274 28.34 3.34 21.00
C THR A 274 29.72 3.62 21.53
N MET A 275 30.03 4.92 21.73
CA MET A 275 31.32 5.37 22.26
C MET A 275 31.38 5.14 23.76
N VAL A 276 32.46 4.52 24.21
CA VAL A 276 32.79 4.35 25.64
C VAL A 276 34.06 5.13 25.97
N ILE A 277 33.94 6.04 26.93
CA ILE A 277 35.06 6.84 27.46
C ILE A 277 35.50 6.21 28.78
N VAL A 278 36.77 5.81 28.82
CA VAL A 278 37.34 5.04 29.96
C VAL A 278 38.31 5.87 30.72
N ASP A 279 37.99 6.17 31.98
CA ASP A 279 38.92 6.84 32.88
C ASP A 279 40.16 5.99 33.17
N GLY A 280 41.34 6.61 33.04
CA GLY A 280 42.64 5.89 33.18
C GLY A 280 42.99 4.99 31.98
N GLY A 281 42.14 4.96 30.93
CA GLY A 281 42.26 4.02 29.79
C GLY A 281 43.43 4.30 28.86
N ARG A 282 44.05 5.47 28.88
CA ARG A 282 45.23 5.81 28.03
C ARG A 282 46.34 4.79 28.08
N ARG A 283 46.57 4.19 29.27
CA ARG A 283 47.65 3.20 29.47
C ARG A 283 47.39 1.84 28.82
N PHE A 284 46.15 1.60 28.42
CA PHE A 284 45.67 0.33 27.89
C PHE A 284 45.25 0.41 26.43
N ILE A 285 45.72 1.42 25.70
CA ILE A 285 45.43 1.56 24.25
C ILE A 285 45.94 0.30 23.52
N GLY A 286 45.06 -0.32 22.71
CA GLY A 286 45.30 -1.57 22.01
C GLY A 286 45.05 -2.85 22.83
N GLN A 287 44.62 -2.72 24.08
CA GLN A 287 44.30 -3.85 24.96
C GLN A 287 42.80 -3.92 25.26
N THR A 288 42.32 -5.14 25.48
CA THR A 288 40.98 -5.41 25.98
C THR A 288 41.00 -5.43 27.49
N VAL A 289 40.17 -4.64 28.12
CA VAL A 289 40.12 -4.45 29.59
C VAL A 289 38.71 -4.63 30.11
N ASP A 290 38.63 -5.12 31.36
CA ASP A 290 37.37 -5.21 32.08
C ASP A 290 37.02 -3.81 32.65
N LEU A 291 35.84 -3.33 32.35
CA LEU A 291 35.38 -2.03 32.67
C LEU A 291 34.09 -2.10 33.48
N GLN A 292 33.90 -1.11 34.34
CA GLN A 292 32.63 -0.87 35.03
C GLN A 292 32.04 0.45 34.57
N VAL A 293 30.78 0.42 34.13
CA VAL A 293 30.02 1.61 33.72
C VAL A 293 29.81 2.52 34.93
N THR A 294 30.15 3.79 34.78
CA THR A 294 29.92 4.83 35.81
C THR A 294 28.69 5.67 35.52
N SER A 295 28.52 6.08 34.26
CA SER A 295 27.35 6.83 33.80
C SER A 295 27.15 6.72 32.32
N SER A 296 25.95 7.07 31.84
CA SER A 296 25.65 7.18 30.42
C SER A 296 25.04 8.54 30.12
N LEU A 297 25.43 9.17 29.01
CA LEU A 297 24.95 10.46 28.59
C LEU A 297 24.38 10.38 27.17
N GLN A 298 23.15 10.86 26.97
CA GLN A 298 22.57 11.00 25.65
C GLN A 298 22.92 12.37 25.07
N THR A 299 23.54 12.40 23.89
CA THR A 299 23.89 13.63 23.18
C THR A 299 23.22 13.66 21.82
N ALA A 300 23.23 14.82 21.16
CA ALA A 300 22.72 14.95 19.79
C ALA A 300 23.48 14.04 18.77
N ALA A 301 24.73 13.70 19.06
CA ALA A 301 25.57 12.83 18.24
C ALA A 301 25.40 11.32 18.55
N GLY A 302 24.57 10.98 19.56
CA GLY A 302 24.38 9.60 20.02
C GLY A 302 24.63 9.44 21.52
N ARG A 303 24.59 8.19 21.97
CA ARG A 303 24.86 7.85 23.37
C ARG A 303 26.36 7.71 23.61
N MET A 304 26.84 8.26 24.72
CA MET A 304 28.19 8.09 25.24
C MET A 304 28.13 7.41 26.62
N ILE A 305 29.00 6.46 26.85
CA ILE A 305 29.11 5.72 28.11
C ILE A 305 30.43 6.10 28.75
N PHE A 306 30.39 6.42 30.04
CA PHE A 306 31.58 6.60 30.85
C PHE A 306 31.81 5.36 31.69
N ALA A 307 33.04 4.90 31.71
CA ALA A 307 33.43 3.68 32.42
C ALA A 307 34.81 3.90 33.10
N ARG A 308 35.08 3.10 34.09
CA ARG A 308 36.37 3.01 34.74
C ARG A 308 36.94 1.57 34.65
N ILE A 309 38.26 1.47 34.73
CA ILE A 309 38.91 0.19 34.82
C ILE A 309 38.57 -0.44 36.18
N ARG A 310 38.26 -1.72 36.17
CA ARG A 310 37.95 -2.49 37.37
C ARG A 310 39.20 -2.81 38.15
#